data_35deb7fa92b66b0284ec814c019a170a
#
_entry.id   35deb7fa92b66b0284ec814c019a170a
#
_cell.length_a   1.000
_cell.length_b   1.000
_cell.length_c   1.000
_cell.angle_alpha   90.00
_cell.angle_beta   90.00
_cell.angle_gamma   90.00
#
_symmetry.space_group_name_H-M   'P 1'
#
loop_
_entity.id
_entity.type
_entity.pdbx_description
1 polymer ?
#
loop_
_entity_poly.entity_id
_entity_poly.type
_entity_poly.pdbx_seq_one_letter_code
_entity_poly.pdbx_strand_id
1 'polypeptide(L)'
;MEIKANKVDAQNIELTITVAAADYAAIEKKKLNERRRSAEFKGFRKGMVPASLIKKVYGGECLADAVNEVLGEQIQKYIDDNKLNILGEPLTSEKQPEIEWVSGNDFTFIFDLGLSPELNFDVVKEDTVNEYQVSLAAADKKAMTESLKKYYEEKKEEKSDEDIEKEVTERLKGQLKQESEWKLSKDIRSFYVQKAGVTLPEDFLKRWLFVANKGKVSNEDIEKEFPGFAEDFKWQLVRGYLMKKFDLKIEQKDITDAAEAYVTYQYAMYGLGNVPAEMIKDAVNNVLGDRRQVENLVEQVEDQKVMAKIKETITLKPTKITSTKFRELK
;
A
#
# COMPACT_ATOMS: atom_id res chain seq x y z
N MET A 1 -5.32 33.53 -10.56
CA MET A 1 -5.89 32.28 -10.00
C MET A 1 -6.43 32.49 -8.62
N GLU A 2 -7.57 31.88 -8.29
CA GLU A 2 -8.19 31.92 -6.97
C GLU A 2 -8.37 30.47 -6.48
N ILE A 3 -7.95 30.18 -5.23
CA ILE A 3 -8.16 28.89 -4.59
C ILE A 3 -8.97 29.12 -3.31
N LYS A 4 -10.13 28.46 -3.23
CA LYS A 4 -10.97 28.44 -2.03
C LYS A 4 -11.00 27.03 -1.47
N ALA A 5 -10.63 26.89 -0.20
CA ALA A 5 -10.72 25.63 0.52
C ALA A 5 -11.92 25.66 1.47
N ASN A 6 -12.76 24.66 1.36
CA ASN A 6 -13.85 24.39 2.27
C ASN A 6 -13.54 23.13 3.05
N LYS A 7 -13.28 23.27 4.36
CA LYS A 7 -13.06 22.12 5.24
C LYS A 7 -14.40 21.49 5.56
N VAL A 8 -14.68 20.34 4.93
CA VAL A 8 -15.95 19.62 5.11
C VAL A 8 -15.98 18.98 6.51
N ASP A 9 -14.87 18.35 6.91
CA ASP A 9 -14.66 17.80 8.24
C ASP A 9 -13.16 17.74 8.59
N ALA A 10 -12.77 16.94 9.57
CA ALA A 10 -11.38 16.81 10.01
C ALA A 10 -10.47 16.17 8.95
N GLN A 11 -11.01 15.36 8.05
CA GLN A 11 -10.26 14.56 7.09
C GLN A 11 -10.65 14.81 5.63
N ASN A 12 -11.64 15.65 5.36
CA ASN A 12 -12.12 15.97 4.01
C ASN A 12 -12.05 17.46 3.76
N ILE A 13 -11.36 17.83 2.67
CA ILE A 13 -11.30 19.20 2.16
C ILE A 13 -11.83 19.22 0.73
N GLU A 14 -12.68 20.18 0.45
CA GLU A 14 -13.13 20.51 -0.90
C GLU A 14 -12.37 21.75 -1.38
N LEU A 15 -11.60 21.63 -2.46
CA LEU A 15 -10.88 22.74 -3.08
C LEU A 15 -11.63 23.21 -4.32
N THR A 16 -12.02 24.49 -4.35
CA THR A 16 -12.49 25.14 -5.54
C THR A 16 -11.37 25.98 -6.12
N ILE A 17 -10.97 25.69 -7.36
CA ILE A 17 -9.86 26.35 -8.05
C ILE A 17 -10.40 27.03 -9.31
N THR A 18 -10.24 28.34 -9.39
CA THR A 18 -10.57 29.09 -10.59
C THR A 18 -9.32 29.47 -11.37
N VAL A 19 -9.19 28.92 -12.57
CA VAL A 19 -8.11 29.16 -13.52
C VAL A 19 -8.57 30.23 -14.48
N ALA A 20 -8.02 31.43 -14.40
CA ALA A 20 -8.34 32.52 -15.30
C ALA A 20 -7.69 32.30 -16.69
N ALA A 21 -8.29 32.87 -17.73
CA ALA A 21 -7.76 32.76 -19.08
C ALA A 21 -6.29 33.18 -19.21
N ALA A 22 -5.85 34.16 -18.45
CA ALA A 22 -4.47 34.62 -18.42
C ALA A 22 -3.48 33.59 -17.89
N ASP A 23 -3.92 32.67 -17.02
CA ASP A 23 -3.07 31.71 -16.36
C ASP A 23 -2.61 30.58 -17.30
N TYR A 24 -3.44 30.16 -18.24
CA TYR A 24 -3.15 29.08 -19.18
C TYR A 24 -2.83 29.54 -20.61
N ALA A 25 -3.14 30.77 -21.00
CA ALA A 25 -2.99 31.24 -22.40
C ALA A 25 -1.59 31.08 -22.99
N ALA A 26 -0.54 31.30 -22.17
CA ALA A 26 0.84 31.13 -22.63
C ALA A 26 1.19 29.64 -22.87
N ILE A 27 0.69 28.75 -22.03
CA ILE A 27 0.89 27.29 -22.11
C ILE A 27 0.11 26.73 -23.30
N GLU A 28 -1.17 27.13 -23.47
CA GLU A 28 -2.00 26.75 -24.63
C GLU A 28 -1.29 27.12 -25.93
N LYS A 29 -0.79 28.38 -26.03
CA LYS A 29 -0.06 28.85 -27.22
C LYS A 29 1.22 28.03 -27.46
N LYS A 30 1.97 27.68 -26.41
CA LYS A 30 3.14 26.84 -26.51
C LYS A 30 2.78 25.45 -27.04
N LYS A 31 1.79 24.80 -26.49
CA LYS A 31 1.33 23.46 -26.91
C LYS A 31 0.80 23.46 -28.36
N LEU A 32 0.05 24.47 -28.77
CA LEU A 32 -0.39 24.63 -30.16
C LEU A 32 0.79 24.79 -31.12
N ASN A 33 1.84 25.52 -30.72
CA ASN A 33 3.06 25.65 -31.53
C ASN A 33 3.85 24.35 -31.64
N GLU A 34 3.93 23.58 -30.55
CA GLU A 34 4.56 22.27 -30.54
C GLU A 34 3.81 21.28 -31.44
N ARG A 35 2.47 21.25 -31.34
CA ARG A 35 1.62 20.46 -32.25
C ARG A 35 1.81 20.88 -33.71
N ARG A 36 1.90 22.19 -34.00
CA ARG A 36 2.16 22.67 -35.34
C ARG A 36 3.45 22.18 -35.94
N ARG A 37 4.52 22.08 -35.12
CA ARG A 37 5.84 21.57 -35.53
C ARG A 37 5.84 20.07 -35.81
N SER A 38 5.05 19.31 -35.09
CA SER A 38 5.00 17.84 -35.18
C SER A 38 3.91 17.31 -36.10
N ALA A 39 2.81 18.07 -36.29
CA ALA A 39 1.64 17.62 -37.03
C ALA A 39 1.90 17.39 -38.50
N GLU A 40 1.39 16.28 -39.04
CA GLU A 40 1.41 15.93 -40.44
C GLU A 40 0.00 16.03 -41.01
N PHE A 41 -0.16 16.89 -42.04
CA PHE A 41 -1.44 17.06 -42.73
C PHE A 41 -1.23 16.87 -44.21
N LYS A 42 -2.17 16.17 -44.86
CA LYS A 42 -2.14 15.95 -46.29
C LYS A 42 -2.18 17.30 -47.03
N GLY A 43 -1.18 17.55 -47.87
CA GLY A 43 -1.05 18.81 -48.61
C GLY A 43 -0.21 19.89 -47.93
N PHE A 44 0.32 19.66 -46.74
CA PHE A 44 1.21 20.60 -46.05
C PHE A 44 2.53 19.94 -45.68
N ARG A 45 3.64 20.65 -45.80
CA ARG A 45 4.93 20.22 -45.26
C ARG A 45 4.88 20.32 -43.73
N LYS A 46 5.52 19.38 -43.04
CA LYS A 46 5.65 19.37 -41.57
C LYS A 46 6.17 20.72 -41.06
N GLY A 47 5.47 21.27 -40.07
CA GLY A 47 5.73 22.61 -39.52
C GLY A 47 5.14 23.80 -40.30
N MET A 48 4.60 23.58 -41.48
CA MET A 48 4.04 24.64 -42.35
C MET A 48 2.50 24.63 -42.36
N VAL A 49 1.90 23.85 -41.49
CA VAL A 49 0.43 23.82 -41.35
C VAL A 49 -0.08 25.18 -40.81
N PRO A 50 -1.14 25.78 -41.39
CA PRO A 50 -1.71 27.03 -40.88
C PRO A 50 -2.14 26.89 -39.41
N ALA A 51 -1.83 27.92 -38.61
CA ALA A 51 -2.18 27.91 -37.17
C ALA A 51 -3.70 27.77 -36.93
N SER A 52 -4.53 28.31 -37.80
CA SER A 52 -5.99 28.18 -37.74
C SER A 52 -6.45 26.73 -37.89
N LEU A 53 -5.80 25.95 -38.75
CA LEU A 53 -6.12 24.55 -38.95
C LEU A 53 -5.65 23.71 -37.74
N ILE A 54 -4.48 24.00 -37.18
CA ILE A 54 -4.00 23.38 -35.95
C ILE A 54 -4.97 23.67 -34.79
N LYS A 55 -5.38 24.93 -34.61
CA LYS A 55 -6.33 25.30 -33.55
C LYS A 55 -7.67 24.61 -33.74
N LYS A 56 -8.14 24.43 -34.98
CA LYS A 56 -9.41 23.75 -35.27
C LYS A 56 -9.36 22.27 -34.91
N VAL A 57 -8.21 21.59 -35.12
CA VAL A 57 -8.10 20.14 -34.93
C VAL A 57 -7.60 19.76 -33.51
N TYR A 58 -6.64 20.51 -32.98
CA TYR A 58 -5.97 20.21 -31.71
C TYR A 58 -6.26 21.24 -30.61
N GLY A 59 -7.06 22.27 -30.89
CA GLY A 59 -7.29 23.37 -29.95
C GLY A 59 -7.87 22.89 -28.62
N GLY A 60 -8.90 22.02 -28.67
CA GLY A 60 -9.52 21.47 -27.47
C GLY A 60 -8.55 20.62 -26.61
N GLU A 61 -7.78 19.77 -27.27
CA GLU A 61 -6.74 18.94 -26.59
C GLU A 61 -5.67 19.83 -25.95
N CYS A 62 -5.10 20.80 -26.72
CA CYS A 62 -4.08 21.71 -26.20
C CYS A 62 -4.57 22.61 -25.08
N LEU A 63 -5.86 23.03 -25.12
CA LEU A 63 -6.50 23.79 -24.05
C LEU A 63 -6.65 22.96 -22.79
N ALA A 64 -7.20 21.75 -22.91
CA ALA A 64 -7.35 20.84 -21.77
C ALA A 64 -5.99 20.51 -21.12
N ASP A 65 -4.98 20.20 -21.93
CA ASP A 65 -3.61 19.94 -21.47
C ASP A 65 -2.99 21.16 -20.78
N ALA A 66 -3.23 22.38 -21.27
CA ALA A 66 -2.71 23.59 -20.65
C ALA A 66 -3.37 23.89 -19.32
N VAL A 67 -4.68 23.74 -19.24
CA VAL A 67 -5.45 23.95 -18.01
C VAL A 67 -5.08 22.89 -16.96
N ASN A 68 -4.96 21.60 -17.34
CA ASN A 68 -4.58 20.52 -16.45
C ASN A 68 -3.16 20.71 -15.89
N GLU A 69 -2.21 21.20 -16.70
CA GLU A 69 -0.85 21.51 -16.26
C GLU A 69 -0.86 22.56 -15.15
N VAL A 70 -1.60 23.65 -15.38
CA VAL A 70 -1.75 24.73 -14.41
C VAL A 70 -2.47 24.25 -13.13
N LEU A 71 -3.53 23.45 -13.26
CA LEU A 71 -4.24 22.87 -12.13
C LEU A 71 -3.35 21.97 -11.27
N GLY A 72 -2.61 21.07 -11.91
CA GLY A 72 -1.69 20.16 -11.22
C GLY A 72 -0.64 20.91 -10.40
N GLU A 73 -0.01 21.94 -11.00
CA GLU A 73 0.96 22.77 -10.31
C GLU A 73 0.36 23.51 -9.10
N GLN A 74 -0.87 24.01 -9.25
CA GLN A 74 -1.51 24.79 -8.18
C GLN A 74 -2.03 23.90 -7.05
N ILE A 75 -2.58 22.73 -7.37
CA ILE A 75 -2.99 21.75 -6.35
C ILE A 75 -1.76 21.33 -5.54
N GLN A 76 -0.66 20.97 -6.22
CA GLN A 76 0.58 20.56 -5.54
C GLN A 76 1.12 21.69 -4.66
N LYS A 77 1.17 22.91 -5.20
CA LYS A 77 1.63 24.07 -4.43
C LYS A 77 0.73 24.32 -3.20
N TYR A 78 -0.59 24.20 -3.35
CA TYR A 78 -1.51 24.36 -2.22
C TYR A 78 -1.26 23.31 -1.13
N ILE A 79 -1.04 22.05 -1.51
CA ILE A 79 -0.72 20.95 -0.58
C ILE A 79 0.59 21.25 0.16
N ASP A 80 1.62 21.67 -0.57
CA ASP A 80 2.95 21.95 0.01
C ASP A 80 2.93 23.17 0.93
N ASP A 81 2.33 24.29 0.50
CA ASP A 81 2.24 25.53 1.27
C ASP A 81 1.46 25.35 2.59
N ASN A 82 0.42 24.51 2.57
CA ASN A 82 -0.40 24.19 3.73
C ASN A 82 0.10 22.95 4.50
N LYS A 83 1.17 22.30 4.04
CA LYS A 83 1.75 21.08 4.63
C LYS A 83 0.71 19.97 4.85
N LEU A 84 -0.18 19.80 3.88
CA LEU A 84 -1.23 18.81 3.99
C LEU A 84 -0.68 17.41 3.72
N ASN A 85 -0.97 16.48 4.62
CA ASN A 85 -0.71 15.06 4.39
C ASN A 85 -1.97 14.45 3.76
N ILE A 86 -2.00 14.34 2.43
CA ILE A 86 -3.13 13.78 1.71
C ILE A 86 -3.05 12.24 1.63
N LEU A 87 -4.22 11.61 1.58
CA LEU A 87 -4.39 10.18 1.32
C LEU A 87 -4.82 9.98 -0.13
N GLY A 88 -4.00 9.26 -0.90
CA GLY A 88 -4.23 9.09 -2.33
C GLY A 88 -4.00 10.36 -3.13
N GLU A 89 -4.69 10.48 -4.25
CA GLU A 89 -4.64 11.64 -5.15
C GLU A 89 -5.90 12.49 -5.02
N PRO A 90 -5.85 13.82 -5.26
CA PRO A 90 -7.05 14.66 -5.35
C PRO A 90 -8.04 14.12 -6.37
N LEU A 91 -9.29 13.99 -6.00
CA LEU A 91 -10.36 13.54 -6.91
C LEU A 91 -11.22 14.70 -7.35
N THR A 92 -11.65 14.68 -8.61
CA THR A 92 -12.71 15.59 -9.07
C THR A 92 -13.96 15.36 -8.22
N SER A 93 -14.52 16.44 -7.67
CA SER A 93 -15.72 16.35 -6.83
C SER A 93 -16.94 15.92 -7.65
N GLU A 94 -17.84 15.19 -7.02
CA GLU A 94 -19.15 14.84 -7.62
C GLU A 94 -20.02 16.09 -7.86
N LYS A 95 -19.70 17.19 -7.19
CA LYS A 95 -20.37 18.50 -7.37
C LYS A 95 -19.81 19.29 -8.55
N GLN A 96 -18.79 18.76 -9.26
CA GLN A 96 -18.18 19.44 -10.39
C GLN A 96 -19.23 19.70 -11.49
N PRO A 97 -19.51 20.96 -11.85
CA PRO A 97 -20.40 21.27 -12.96
C PRO A 97 -19.74 20.91 -14.30
N GLU A 98 -20.57 20.72 -15.33
CA GLU A 98 -20.07 20.51 -16.67
C GLU A 98 -19.27 21.73 -17.15
N ILE A 99 -18.14 21.49 -17.79
CA ILE A 99 -17.18 22.51 -18.21
C ILE A 99 -17.32 22.76 -19.72
N GLU A 100 -17.61 23.99 -20.10
CA GLU A 100 -17.53 24.40 -21.48
C GLU A 100 -16.10 24.78 -21.88
N TRP A 101 -15.43 23.90 -22.59
CA TRP A 101 -14.03 24.04 -22.99
C TRP A 101 -13.87 25.05 -24.15
N VAL A 102 -13.93 26.34 -23.85
CA VAL A 102 -13.74 27.45 -24.81
C VAL A 102 -12.50 28.24 -24.41
N SER A 103 -11.54 28.35 -25.34
CA SER A 103 -10.32 29.15 -25.15
C SER A 103 -10.65 30.61 -24.90
N GLY A 104 -10.10 31.16 -23.82
CA GLY A 104 -10.36 32.53 -23.36
C GLY A 104 -11.38 32.64 -22.23
N ASN A 105 -12.03 31.56 -21.85
CA ASN A 105 -12.89 31.49 -20.66
C ASN A 105 -12.09 31.17 -19.39
N ASP A 106 -12.62 31.59 -18.25
CA ASP A 106 -12.15 31.11 -16.94
C ASP A 106 -12.81 29.77 -16.65
N PHE A 107 -12.05 28.86 -16.00
CA PHE A 107 -12.52 27.54 -15.65
C PHE A 107 -12.53 27.37 -14.15
N THR A 108 -13.60 26.80 -13.59
CA THR A 108 -13.69 26.48 -12.17
C THR A 108 -13.76 24.97 -11.97
N PHE A 109 -12.87 24.45 -11.15
CA PHE A 109 -12.76 23.05 -10.81
C PHE A 109 -12.97 22.85 -9.32
N ILE A 110 -13.62 21.75 -8.97
CA ILE A 110 -13.84 21.35 -7.59
C ILE A 110 -13.16 19.99 -7.37
N PHE A 111 -12.27 19.94 -6.38
CA PHE A 111 -11.55 18.70 -6.01
C PHE A 111 -11.83 18.34 -4.56
N ASP A 112 -12.00 17.06 -4.32
CA ASP A 112 -12.06 16.49 -2.98
C ASP A 112 -10.69 15.93 -2.61
N LEU A 113 -10.19 16.24 -1.40
CA LEU A 113 -8.95 15.74 -0.84
C LEU A 113 -9.24 15.01 0.46
N GLY A 114 -8.74 13.78 0.58
CA GLY A 114 -8.70 13.06 1.85
C GLY A 114 -7.43 13.39 2.61
N LEU A 115 -7.53 13.70 3.89
CA LEU A 115 -6.40 14.01 4.75
C LEU A 115 -6.04 12.82 5.64
N SER A 116 -4.74 12.62 5.83
CA SER A 116 -4.23 11.70 6.84
C SER A 116 -4.54 12.23 8.24
N PRO A 117 -5.02 11.39 9.16
CA PRO A 117 -5.21 11.80 10.55
C PRO A 117 -3.87 12.17 11.20
N GLU A 118 -3.90 13.17 12.07
CA GLU A 118 -2.77 13.46 12.93
C GLU A 118 -2.71 12.44 14.07
N LEU A 119 -1.62 11.68 14.13
CA LEU A 119 -1.39 10.69 15.16
C LEU A 119 -0.54 11.28 16.29
N ASN A 120 -0.99 11.06 17.54
CA ASN A 120 -0.25 11.48 18.71
C ASN A 120 -0.44 10.46 19.85
N PHE A 121 0.41 9.45 19.89
CA PHE A 121 0.42 8.43 20.94
C PHE A 121 1.84 7.95 21.23
N ASP A 122 2.03 7.32 22.40
CA ASP A 122 3.30 6.73 22.83
C ASP A 122 3.18 5.23 22.95
N VAL A 123 4.28 4.54 22.65
CA VAL A 123 4.48 3.13 22.98
C VAL A 123 5.15 3.10 24.34
N VAL A 124 4.46 2.57 25.34
CA VAL A 124 4.91 2.58 26.73
C VAL A 124 4.96 1.16 27.32
N LYS A 125 5.71 0.99 28.39
CA LYS A 125 5.87 -0.31 29.06
C LYS A 125 4.57 -0.86 29.65
N GLU A 126 3.64 0.02 29.98
CA GLU A 126 2.31 -0.29 30.52
C GLU A 126 1.38 -0.90 29.46
N ASP A 127 1.69 -0.72 28.17
CA ASP A 127 0.97 -1.37 27.09
C ASP A 127 1.15 -2.90 27.21
N THR A 128 0.05 -3.62 27.22
CA THR A 128 0.09 -5.07 27.47
C THR A 128 -0.61 -5.83 26.36
N VAL A 129 0.10 -6.80 25.77
CA VAL A 129 -0.43 -7.69 24.73
C VAL A 129 -0.17 -9.14 25.15
N ASN A 130 -1.11 -10.05 24.87
CA ASN A 130 -0.96 -11.45 25.18
C ASN A 130 0.06 -12.12 24.25
N GLU A 131 1.03 -12.83 24.84
CA GLU A 131 1.93 -13.72 24.14
C GLU A 131 1.48 -15.17 24.39
N TYR A 132 0.98 -15.84 23.37
CA TYR A 132 0.41 -17.18 23.52
C TYR A 132 1.49 -18.25 23.52
N GLN A 133 1.59 -18.97 24.65
CA GLN A 133 2.37 -20.17 24.78
C GLN A 133 1.48 -21.38 24.47
N VAL A 134 1.51 -21.80 23.20
CA VAL A 134 0.59 -22.84 22.71
C VAL A 134 1.14 -24.22 22.99
N SER A 135 0.38 -25.02 23.76
CA SER A 135 0.67 -26.42 24.01
C SER A 135 -0.02 -27.32 22.98
N LEU A 136 0.66 -28.40 22.60
CA LEU A 136 0.14 -29.38 21.66
C LEU A 136 -1.02 -30.16 22.27
N ALA A 137 -2.16 -30.20 21.60
CA ALA A 137 -3.27 -31.06 21.95
C ALA A 137 -3.00 -32.50 21.46
N ALA A 138 -3.45 -33.49 22.24
CA ALA A 138 -3.29 -34.90 21.88
C ALA A 138 -3.98 -35.27 20.56
N ALA A 139 -5.08 -34.61 20.24
CA ALA A 139 -5.81 -34.78 18.97
C ALA A 139 -4.97 -34.37 17.76
N ASP A 140 -4.25 -33.24 17.85
CA ASP A 140 -3.39 -32.76 16.76
C ASP A 140 -2.22 -33.71 16.51
N LYS A 141 -1.60 -34.21 17.60
CA LYS A 141 -0.54 -35.22 17.50
C LYS A 141 -1.05 -36.47 16.80
N LYS A 142 -2.20 -36.99 17.21
CA LYS A 142 -2.79 -38.20 16.64
C LYS A 142 -3.06 -38.04 15.15
N ALA A 143 -3.74 -36.98 14.77
CA ALA A 143 -4.06 -36.69 13.37
C ALA A 143 -2.82 -36.57 12.47
N MET A 144 -1.79 -35.85 12.94
CA MET A 144 -0.54 -35.70 12.19
C MET A 144 0.23 -37.02 12.11
N THR A 145 0.25 -37.83 13.18
CA THR A 145 0.89 -39.15 13.20
C THR A 145 0.24 -40.08 12.17
N GLU A 146 -1.09 -40.15 12.13
CA GLU A 146 -1.81 -40.97 11.16
C GLU A 146 -1.54 -40.49 9.71
N SER A 147 -1.48 -39.18 9.49
CA SER A 147 -1.15 -38.60 8.18
C SER A 147 0.28 -38.94 7.74
N LEU A 148 1.26 -38.80 8.64
CA LEU A 148 2.66 -39.11 8.32
C LEU A 148 2.88 -40.61 8.08
N LYS A 149 2.24 -41.50 8.86
CA LYS A 149 2.32 -42.94 8.64
C LYS A 149 1.82 -43.30 7.23
N LYS A 150 0.67 -42.80 6.82
CA LYS A 150 0.13 -43.01 5.45
C LYS A 150 1.10 -42.49 4.38
N TYR A 151 1.67 -41.31 4.59
CA TYR A 151 2.63 -40.75 3.65
C TYR A 151 3.85 -41.63 3.45
N TYR A 152 4.44 -42.18 4.54
CA TYR A 152 5.61 -43.08 4.45
C TYR A 152 5.24 -44.46 3.86
N GLU A 153 4.05 -44.98 4.19
CA GLU A 153 3.53 -46.21 3.57
C GLU A 153 3.40 -46.06 2.04
N GLU A 154 2.82 -44.94 1.57
CA GLU A 154 2.70 -44.66 0.14
C GLU A 154 4.06 -44.50 -0.57
N LYS A 155 5.04 -43.93 0.12
CA LYS A 155 6.42 -43.74 -0.35
C LYS A 155 7.26 -45.00 -0.26
N LYS A 156 6.79 -46.06 0.42
CA LYS A 156 7.55 -47.28 0.76
C LYS A 156 8.84 -47.00 1.51
N GLU A 157 8.81 -45.98 2.36
CA GLU A 157 9.90 -45.62 3.25
C GLU A 157 9.59 -46.19 4.63
N GLU A 158 10.51 -47.05 5.16
CA GLU A 158 10.43 -47.58 6.53
C GLU A 158 10.95 -46.55 7.52
N LYS A 159 10.08 -46.01 8.38
CA LYS A 159 10.46 -45.21 9.54
C LYS A 159 9.92 -45.83 10.81
N SER A 160 10.71 -45.73 11.90
CA SER A 160 10.27 -46.19 13.21
C SER A 160 9.14 -45.32 13.75
N ASP A 161 8.27 -45.88 14.59
CA ASP A 161 7.22 -45.12 15.25
C ASP A 161 7.78 -43.97 16.11
N GLU A 162 8.96 -44.16 16.71
CA GLU A 162 9.66 -43.15 17.51
C GLU A 162 10.14 -41.97 16.64
N ASP A 163 10.68 -42.23 15.44
CA ASP A 163 11.10 -41.19 14.51
C ASP A 163 9.92 -40.39 13.96
N ILE A 164 8.79 -41.06 13.64
CA ILE A 164 7.58 -40.43 13.25
C ILE A 164 7.05 -39.51 14.37
N GLU A 165 7.04 -39.97 15.60
CA GLU A 165 6.55 -39.18 16.74
C GLU A 165 7.41 -37.94 17.03
N LYS A 166 8.73 -38.06 16.89
CA LYS A 166 9.66 -36.92 16.97
C LYS A 166 9.37 -35.90 15.85
N GLU A 167 9.30 -36.39 14.62
CA GLU A 167 9.04 -35.54 13.46
C GLU A 167 7.69 -34.82 13.57
N VAL A 168 6.61 -35.50 13.97
CA VAL A 168 5.30 -34.92 14.28
C VAL A 168 5.42 -33.81 15.32
N THR A 169 6.14 -34.09 16.40
CA THR A 169 6.28 -33.14 17.49
C THR A 169 7.04 -31.88 17.05
N GLU A 170 8.11 -32.03 16.27
CA GLU A 170 8.90 -30.91 15.77
C GLU A 170 8.12 -30.08 14.74
N ARG A 171 7.45 -30.73 13.79
CA ARG A 171 6.60 -30.04 12.80
C ARG A 171 5.49 -29.22 13.45
N LEU A 172 4.74 -29.86 14.37
CA LEU A 172 3.65 -29.18 15.06
C LEU A 172 4.14 -28.06 15.96
N LYS A 173 5.27 -28.21 16.66
CA LYS A 173 5.86 -27.12 17.45
C LYS A 173 6.30 -25.97 16.57
N GLY A 174 6.94 -26.24 15.43
CA GLY A 174 7.34 -25.23 14.46
C GLY A 174 6.13 -24.45 13.91
N GLN A 175 5.08 -25.17 13.52
CA GLN A 175 3.85 -24.58 13.03
C GLN A 175 3.18 -23.71 14.09
N LEU A 176 2.98 -24.21 15.31
CA LEU A 176 2.35 -23.46 16.39
C LEU A 176 3.16 -22.24 16.81
N LYS A 177 4.48 -22.31 16.74
CA LYS A 177 5.35 -21.15 16.98
C LYS A 177 5.09 -20.06 15.94
N GLN A 178 5.04 -20.41 14.65
CA GLN A 178 4.75 -19.46 13.59
C GLN A 178 3.33 -18.87 13.73
N GLU A 179 2.33 -19.72 14.01
CA GLU A 179 0.95 -19.26 14.23
C GLU A 179 0.85 -18.31 15.43
N SER A 180 1.55 -18.59 16.55
CA SER A 180 1.54 -17.71 17.72
C SER A 180 2.28 -16.38 17.49
N GLU A 181 3.39 -16.40 16.77
CA GLU A 181 4.11 -15.18 16.37
C GLU A 181 3.26 -14.30 15.43
N TRP A 182 2.57 -14.92 14.48
CA TRP A 182 1.64 -14.23 13.60
C TRP A 182 0.49 -13.60 14.38
N LYS A 183 -0.12 -14.35 15.31
CA LYS A 183 -1.20 -13.85 16.16
C LYS A 183 -0.73 -12.70 17.05
N LEU A 184 0.44 -12.81 17.66
CA LEU A 184 1.04 -11.74 18.45
C LEU A 184 1.23 -10.46 17.60
N SER A 185 1.74 -10.60 16.39
CA SER A 185 1.92 -9.47 15.48
C SER A 185 0.57 -8.84 15.10
N LYS A 186 -0.45 -9.65 14.83
CA LYS A 186 -1.82 -9.18 14.55
C LYS A 186 -2.40 -8.44 15.76
N ASP A 187 -2.26 -8.98 16.96
CA ASP A 187 -2.79 -8.38 18.19
C ASP A 187 -2.07 -7.05 18.53
N ILE A 188 -0.76 -6.97 18.32
CA ILE A 188 0.00 -5.72 18.47
C ILE A 188 -0.50 -4.67 17.47
N ARG A 189 -0.70 -5.03 16.19
CA ARG A 189 -1.23 -4.11 15.18
C ARG A 189 -2.60 -3.58 15.57
N SER A 190 -3.51 -4.48 15.93
CA SER A 190 -4.86 -4.13 16.35
C SER A 190 -4.86 -3.22 17.59
N PHE A 191 -4.04 -3.55 18.59
CA PHE A 191 -3.88 -2.74 19.80
C PHE A 191 -3.44 -1.30 19.48
N TYR A 192 -2.42 -1.12 18.64
CA TYR A 192 -1.91 0.22 18.33
C TYR A 192 -2.79 0.99 17.36
N VAL A 193 -3.49 0.33 16.44
CA VAL A 193 -4.51 0.98 15.60
C VAL A 193 -5.65 1.53 16.47
N GLN A 194 -6.11 0.76 17.47
CA GLN A 194 -7.13 1.22 18.42
C GLN A 194 -6.60 2.34 19.33
N LYS A 195 -5.39 2.18 19.88
CA LYS A 195 -4.77 3.19 20.76
C LYS A 195 -4.54 4.51 20.03
N ALA A 196 -4.17 4.46 18.77
CA ALA A 196 -3.97 5.63 17.93
C ALA A 196 -5.29 6.32 17.54
N GLY A 197 -6.42 5.63 17.66
CA GLY A 197 -7.74 6.17 17.30
C GLY A 197 -7.83 6.58 15.83
N VAL A 198 -7.18 5.82 14.93
CA VAL A 198 -7.11 6.16 13.50
C VAL A 198 -8.49 6.14 12.87
N THR A 199 -8.94 7.28 12.38
CA THR A 199 -10.11 7.40 11.52
C THR A 199 -9.67 7.61 10.08
N LEU A 200 -10.49 7.20 9.13
CA LEU A 200 -10.22 7.33 7.68
C LEU A 200 -11.39 8.03 7.00
N PRO A 201 -11.15 8.83 5.95
CA PRO A 201 -12.20 9.37 5.08
C PRO A 201 -12.70 8.26 4.13
N GLU A 202 -13.56 7.36 4.65
CA GLU A 202 -13.92 6.10 3.98
C GLU A 202 -14.56 6.31 2.62
N ASP A 203 -15.51 7.25 2.51
CA ASP A 203 -16.20 7.55 1.24
C ASP A 203 -15.23 8.07 0.19
N PHE A 204 -14.30 8.94 0.60
CA PHE A 204 -13.24 9.42 -0.28
C PHE A 204 -12.33 8.28 -0.75
N LEU A 205 -11.89 7.42 0.18
CA LEU A 205 -10.99 6.31 -0.14
C LEU A 205 -11.64 5.26 -1.05
N LYS A 206 -12.91 4.97 -0.89
CA LYS A 206 -13.66 4.07 -1.79
C LYS A 206 -13.72 4.62 -3.20
N ARG A 207 -14.03 5.91 -3.36
CA ARG A 207 -14.01 6.61 -4.66
C ARG A 207 -12.61 6.61 -5.26
N TRP A 208 -11.60 6.89 -4.44
CA TRP A 208 -10.21 6.87 -4.88
C TRP A 208 -9.79 5.49 -5.37
N LEU A 209 -10.11 4.42 -4.64
CA LEU A 209 -9.84 3.04 -5.07
C LEU A 209 -10.49 2.72 -6.42
N PHE A 210 -11.72 3.14 -6.64
CA PHE A 210 -12.41 2.95 -7.93
C PHE A 210 -11.67 3.64 -9.08
N VAL A 211 -11.28 4.90 -8.89
CA VAL A 211 -10.54 5.69 -9.89
C VAL A 211 -9.14 5.14 -10.13
N ALA A 212 -8.40 4.82 -9.07
CA ALA A 212 -7.04 4.28 -9.14
C ALA A 212 -7.00 2.93 -9.88
N ASN A 213 -8.03 2.08 -9.72
CA ASN A 213 -8.17 0.84 -10.46
C ASN A 213 -8.74 1.02 -11.89
N LYS A 214 -8.96 2.27 -12.34
CA LYS A 214 -9.49 2.59 -13.68
C LYS A 214 -10.79 1.85 -14.00
N GLY A 215 -11.65 1.68 -13.00
CA GLY A 215 -12.93 0.99 -13.12
C GLY A 215 -12.82 -0.54 -13.35
N LYS A 216 -11.66 -1.16 -13.16
CA LYS A 216 -11.48 -2.62 -13.29
C LYS A 216 -12.09 -3.41 -12.13
N VAL A 217 -12.31 -2.75 -11.00
CA VAL A 217 -12.92 -3.30 -9.78
C VAL A 217 -14.28 -2.65 -9.63
N SER A 218 -15.32 -3.44 -9.35
CA SER A 218 -16.67 -2.92 -9.15
C SER A 218 -16.81 -2.23 -7.79
N ASN A 219 -17.78 -1.33 -7.66
CA ASN A 219 -18.08 -0.72 -6.36
C ASN A 219 -18.51 -1.76 -5.31
N GLU A 220 -19.19 -2.83 -5.74
CA GLU A 220 -19.60 -3.93 -4.84
C GLU A 220 -18.39 -4.70 -4.30
N ASP A 221 -17.37 -4.97 -5.13
CA ASP A 221 -16.14 -5.60 -4.69
C ASP A 221 -15.36 -4.69 -3.75
N ILE A 222 -15.30 -3.38 -4.05
CA ILE A 222 -14.68 -2.38 -3.17
C ILE A 222 -15.38 -2.38 -1.80
N GLU A 223 -16.72 -2.30 -1.74
CA GLU A 223 -17.46 -2.31 -0.48
C GLU A 223 -17.18 -3.58 0.34
N LYS A 224 -17.09 -4.73 -0.32
CA LYS A 224 -16.84 -6.02 0.32
C LYS A 224 -15.42 -6.13 0.91
N GLU A 225 -14.42 -5.62 0.17
CA GLU A 225 -13.01 -5.75 0.54
C GLU A 225 -12.50 -4.55 1.38
N PHE A 226 -13.25 -3.44 1.38
CA PHE A 226 -12.85 -2.21 2.06
C PHE A 226 -12.54 -2.38 3.56
N PRO A 227 -13.28 -3.18 4.36
CA PRO A 227 -12.94 -3.37 5.76
C PRO A 227 -11.53 -3.91 5.98
N GLY A 228 -11.10 -4.89 5.18
CA GLY A 228 -9.74 -5.44 5.22
C GLY A 228 -8.71 -4.39 4.79
N PHE A 229 -8.97 -3.71 3.68
CA PHE A 229 -8.13 -2.60 3.22
C PHE A 229 -8.00 -1.50 4.29
N ALA A 230 -9.09 -1.11 4.93
CA ALA A 230 -9.10 -0.07 5.96
C ALA A 230 -8.26 -0.46 7.19
N GLU A 231 -8.31 -1.72 7.64
CA GLU A 231 -7.46 -2.21 8.74
C GLU A 231 -5.98 -2.16 8.36
N ASP A 232 -5.61 -2.66 7.20
CA ASP A 232 -4.23 -2.63 6.72
C ASP A 232 -3.73 -1.19 6.52
N PHE A 233 -4.56 -0.32 5.98
CA PHE A 233 -4.22 1.08 5.75
C PHE A 233 -4.06 1.86 7.06
N LYS A 234 -4.92 1.61 8.07
CA LYS A 234 -4.75 2.17 9.42
C LYS A 234 -3.42 1.74 10.03
N TRP A 235 -3.07 0.47 9.90
CA TRP A 235 -1.77 0.00 10.37
C TRP A 235 -0.60 0.66 9.62
N GLN A 236 -0.70 0.83 8.32
CA GLN A 236 0.32 1.52 7.52
C GLN A 236 0.57 2.95 8.02
N LEU A 237 -0.49 3.69 8.37
CA LEU A 237 -0.36 5.04 8.96
C LEU A 237 0.31 5.00 10.34
N VAL A 238 -0.09 4.06 11.19
CA VAL A 238 0.52 3.84 12.52
C VAL A 238 1.99 3.46 12.38
N ARG A 239 2.33 2.53 11.48
CA ARG A 239 3.71 2.12 11.17
C ARG A 239 4.55 3.31 10.73
N GLY A 240 4.08 4.09 9.76
CA GLY A 240 4.78 5.30 9.28
C GLY A 240 5.01 6.35 10.38
N TYR A 241 4.03 6.52 11.27
CA TYR A 241 4.19 7.38 12.45
C TYR A 241 5.27 6.85 13.40
N LEU A 242 5.26 5.54 13.70
CA LEU A 242 6.23 4.92 14.61
C LEU A 242 7.64 4.88 14.02
N MET A 243 7.79 4.68 12.71
CA MET A 243 9.09 4.80 12.02
C MET A 243 9.74 6.16 12.30
N LYS A 244 8.98 7.23 12.15
CA LYS A 244 9.44 8.61 12.44
C LYS A 244 9.72 8.81 13.93
N LYS A 245 8.82 8.35 14.79
CA LYS A 245 8.90 8.55 16.25
C LYS A 245 10.11 7.83 16.86
N PHE A 246 10.44 6.66 16.38
CA PHE A 246 11.59 5.87 16.84
C PHE A 246 12.88 6.19 16.09
N ASP A 247 12.87 7.13 15.13
CA ASP A 247 13.98 7.44 14.21
C ASP A 247 14.53 6.17 13.53
N LEU A 248 13.65 5.25 13.13
CA LEU A 248 14.02 4.03 12.43
C LEU A 248 14.33 4.34 10.97
N LYS A 249 15.48 3.85 10.49
CA LYS A 249 15.92 4.03 9.11
C LYS A 249 16.05 2.67 8.44
N ILE A 250 15.74 2.65 7.16
CA ILE A 250 15.98 1.48 6.31
C ILE A 250 17.29 1.71 5.57
N GLU A 251 18.21 0.78 5.74
CA GLU A 251 19.47 0.77 5.02
C GLU A 251 19.39 -0.17 3.81
N GLN A 252 20.24 0.05 2.81
CA GLN A 252 20.34 -0.82 1.65
C GLN A 252 20.57 -2.29 2.03
N LYS A 253 21.31 -2.52 3.12
CA LYS A 253 21.56 -3.86 3.65
C LYS A 253 20.28 -4.55 4.10
N ASP A 254 19.38 -3.85 4.79
CA ASP A 254 18.11 -4.42 5.27
C ASP A 254 17.27 -4.96 4.11
N ILE A 255 17.22 -4.20 3.00
CA ILE A 255 16.47 -4.59 1.80
C ILE A 255 17.14 -5.80 1.13
N THR A 256 18.48 -5.82 1.07
CA THR A 256 19.23 -6.94 0.49
C THR A 256 19.04 -8.21 1.31
N ASP A 257 19.13 -8.13 2.64
CA ASP A 257 18.92 -9.25 3.55
C ASP A 257 17.48 -9.79 3.46
N ALA A 258 16.49 -8.91 3.33
CA ALA A 258 15.09 -9.28 3.12
C ALA A 258 14.87 -9.96 1.76
N ALA A 259 15.51 -9.47 0.70
CA ALA A 259 15.45 -10.08 -0.64
C ALA A 259 16.09 -11.48 -0.64
N GLU A 260 17.20 -11.66 0.06
CA GLU A 260 17.86 -12.96 0.20
C GLU A 260 17.00 -13.97 0.98
N ALA A 261 16.39 -13.52 2.08
CA ALA A 261 15.44 -14.33 2.85
C ALA A 261 14.23 -14.74 2.01
N TYR A 262 13.67 -13.80 1.23
CA TYR A 262 12.54 -14.05 0.34
C TYR A 262 12.89 -15.09 -0.73
N VAL A 263 14.00 -14.92 -1.43
CA VAL A 263 14.47 -15.84 -2.48
C VAL A 263 14.75 -17.23 -1.92
N THR A 264 15.44 -17.29 -0.76
CA THR A 264 15.75 -18.55 -0.07
C THR A 264 14.48 -19.29 0.33
N TYR A 265 13.48 -18.56 0.86
CA TYR A 265 12.18 -19.13 1.20
C TYR A 265 11.45 -19.66 -0.04
N GLN A 266 11.47 -18.94 -1.16
CA GLN A 266 10.88 -19.38 -2.41
C GLN A 266 11.52 -20.71 -2.90
N TYR A 267 12.83 -20.79 -2.92
CA TYR A 267 13.51 -22.02 -3.32
C TYR A 267 13.17 -23.20 -2.40
N ALA A 268 13.10 -22.97 -1.09
CA ALA A 268 12.71 -23.98 -0.12
C ALA A 268 11.27 -24.49 -0.36
N MET A 269 10.34 -23.62 -0.73
CA MET A 269 8.95 -23.98 -1.07
C MET A 269 8.88 -24.89 -2.31
N TYR A 270 9.81 -24.75 -3.26
CA TYR A 270 9.94 -25.64 -4.40
C TYR A 270 10.76 -26.91 -4.14
N GLY A 271 11.12 -27.16 -2.88
CA GLY A 271 11.90 -28.34 -2.47
C GLY A 271 13.39 -28.27 -2.80
N LEU A 272 13.89 -27.08 -3.16
CA LEU A 272 15.28 -26.83 -3.49
C LEU A 272 16.04 -26.38 -2.23
N GLY A 273 16.44 -27.32 -1.39
CA GLY A 273 17.11 -27.02 -0.11
C GLY A 273 18.58 -26.60 -0.23
N ASN A 274 19.27 -26.97 -1.33
CA ASN A 274 20.69 -26.67 -1.56
C ASN A 274 20.87 -25.93 -2.88
N VAL A 275 20.55 -24.63 -2.89
CA VAL A 275 20.73 -23.75 -4.07
C VAL A 275 22.14 -23.15 -4.03
N PRO A 276 22.90 -23.16 -5.14
CA PRO A 276 24.20 -22.49 -5.20
C PRO A 276 24.10 -21.01 -4.89
N ALA A 277 25.06 -20.46 -4.16
CA ALA A 277 25.07 -19.07 -3.74
C ALA A 277 24.99 -18.06 -4.91
N GLU A 278 25.57 -18.39 -6.07
CA GLU A 278 25.46 -17.57 -7.28
C GLU A 278 24.02 -17.47 -7.79
N MET A 279 23.27 -18.58 -7.79
CA MET A 279 21.86 -18.57 -8.20
C MET A 279 21.00 -17.74 -7.25
N ILE A 280 21.27 -17.82 -5.93
CA ILE A 280 20.60 -16.97 -4.95
C ILE A 280 20.90 -15.51 -5.23
N LYS A 281 22.17 -15.17 -5.45
CA LYS A 281 22.61 -13.78 -5.76
C LYS A 281 21.97 -13.23 -7.02
N ASP A 282 21.90 -14.01 -8.09
CA ASP A 282 21.26 -13.59 -9.34
C ASP A 282 19.75 -13.39 -9.15
N ALA A 283 19.08 -14.28 -8.42
CA ALA A 283 17.65 -14.13 -8.10
C ALA A 283 17.41 -12.89 -7.22
N VAL A 284 18.27 -12.62 -6.22
CA VAL A 284 18.23 -11.40 -5.41
C VAL A 284 18.38 -10.15 -6.27
N ASN A 285 19.35 -10.13 -7.20
CA ASN A 285 19.53 -9.00 -8.11
C ASN A 285 18.28 -8.76 -8.99
N ASN A 286 17.61 -9.82 -9.44
CA ASN A 286 16.37 -9.71 -10.20
C ASN A 286 15.23 -9.11 -9.34
N VAL A 287 15.10 -9.55 -8.08
CA VAL A 287 14.12 -8.98 -7.12
C VAL A 287 14.40 -7.50 -6.87
N LEU A 288 15.66 -7.13 -6.65
CA LEU A 288 16.09 -5.75 -6.43
C LEU A 288 15.97 -4.87 -7.67
N GLY A 289 15.93 -5.46 -8.87
CA GLY A 289 15.69 -4.76 -10.13
C GLY A 289 14.20 -4.44 -10.39
N ASP A 290 13.28 -5.09 -9.70
CA ASP A 290 11.85 -4.85 -9.81
C ASP A 290 11.36 -3.87 -8.74
N ARG A 291 10.96 -2.68 -9.18
CA ARG A 291 10.52 -1.60 -8.28
C ARG A 291 9.38 -2.03 -7.33
N ARG A 292 8.41 -2.80 -7.82
CA ARG A 292 7.27 -3.24 -7.00
C ARG A 292 7.70 -4.22 -5.92
N GLN A 293 8.62 -5.14 -6.27
CA GLN A 293 9.15 -6.09 -5.29
C GLN A 293 9.98 -5.36 -4.23
N VAL A 294 10.77 -4.37 -4.62
CA VAL A 294 11.52 -3.53 -3.66
C VAL A 294 10.57 -2.76 -2.75
N GLU A 295 9.52 -2.14 -3.26
CA GLU A 295 8.50 -1.44 -2.45
C GLU A 295 7.88 -2.39 -1.40
N ASN A 296 7.51 -3.62 -1.79
CA ASN A 296 7.00 -4.64 -0.86
C ASN A 296 8.03 -5.05 0.20
N LEU A 297 9.31 -5.21 -0.19
CA LEU A 297 10.38 -5.53 0.76
C LEU A 297 10.62 -4.39 1.75
N VAL A 298 10.59 -3.14 1.30
CA VAL A 298 10.69 -1.96 2.16
C VAL A 298 9.58 -1.97 3.20
N GLU A 299 8.33 -2.19 2.79
CA GLU A 299 7.20 -2.28 3.72
C GLU A 299 7.36 -3.42 4.74
N GLN A 300 7.85 -4.56 4.29
CA GLN A 300 8.12 -5.70 5.17
C GLN A 300 9.22 -5.38 6.20
N VAL A 301 10.30 -4.73 5.77
CA VAL A 301 11.40 -4.31 6.66
C VAL A 301 10.94 -3.26 7.66
N GLU A 302 10.14 -2.26 7.22
CA GLU A 302 9.54 -1.28 8.12
C GLU A 302 8.70 -1.96 9.20
N ASP A 303 7.84 -2.88 8.79
CA ASP A 303 6.98 -3.63 9.70
C ASP A 303 7.80 -4.44 10.71
N GLN A 304 8.84 -5.14 10.26
CA GLN A 304 9.74 -5.89 11.13
C GLN A 304 10.46 -4.99 12.15
N LYS A 305 11.02 -3.86 11.71
CA LYS A 305 11.73 -2.92 12.60
C LYS A 305 10.80 -2.28 13.63
N VAL A 306 9.63 -1.82 13.20
CA VAL A 306 8.62 -1.25 14.11
C VAL A 306 8.14 -2.30 15.10
N MET A 307 7.82 -3.51 14.61
CA MET A 307 7.33 -4.60 15.45
C MET A 307 8.38 -5.04 16.49
N ALA A 308 9.65 -5.13 16.10
CA ALA A 308 10.76 -5.42 17.02
C ALA A 308 10.85 -4.35 18.11
N LYS A 309 10.79 -3.06 17.72
CA LYS A 309 10.87 -1.94 18.67
C LYS A 309 9.69 -1.89 19.63
N ILE A 310 8.49 -2.19 19.15
CA ILE A 310 7.30 -2.31 20.01
C ILE A 310 7.50 -3.44 21.02
N LYS A 311 7.88 -4.65 20.58
CA LYS A 311 8.08 -5.82 21.44
C LYS A 311 9.14 -5.59 22.52
N GLU A 312 10.19 -4.82 22.25
CA GLU A 312 11.20 -4.43 23.23
C GLU A 312 10.66 -3.48 24.31
N THR A 313 9.64 -2.69 23.97
CA THR A 313 9.17 -1.60 24.84
C THR A 313 8.00 -2.03 25.72
N ILE A 314 7.06 -2.82 25.17
CA ILE A 314 5.80 -3.19 25.83
C ILE A 314 5.96 -4.36 26.81
N THR A 315 4.91 -4.63 27.57
CA THR A 315 4.82 -5.82 28.41
C THR A 315 4.08 -6.94 27.66
N LEU A 316 4.80 -7.99 27.28
CA LEU A 316 4.20 -9.22 26.74
C LEU A 316 3.72 -10.10 27.90
N LYS A 317 2.42 -10.42 27.95
CA LYS A 317 1.82 -11.24 28.97
C LYS A 317 1.76 -12.70 28.52
N PRO A 318 2.58 -13.59 29.10
CA PRO A 318 2.57 -15.02 28.75
C PRO A 318 1.20 -15.63 29.07
N THR A 319 0.52 -16.16 28.07
CA THR A 319 -0.80 -16.77 28.19
C THR A 319 -0.73 -18.22 27.70
N LYS A 320 -0.88 -19.18 28.61
CA LYS A 320 -0.86 -20.62 28.28
C LYS A 320 -2.22 -21.03 27.70
N ILE A 321 -2.18 -21.66 26.52
CA ILE A 321 -3.37 -22.10 25.81
C ILE A 321 -3.09 -23.42 25.06
N THR A 322 -4.11 -24.24 24.85
CA THR A 322 -4.01 -25.43 23.99
C THR A 322 -4.18 -25.05 22.52
N SER A 323 -3.57 -25.81 21.59
CA SER A 323 -3.71 -25.59 20.15
C SER A 323 -5.16 -25.53 19.67
N THR A 324 -6.05 -26.33 20.25
CA THR A 324 -7.48 -26.32 19.95
C THR A 324 -8.12 -24.96 20.27
N LYS A 325 -7.94 -24.49 21.51
CA LYS A 325 -8.48 -23.18 21.94
C LYS A 325 -7.81 -22.01 21.25
N PHE A 326 -6.52 -22.14 20.92
CA PHE A 326 -5.79 -21.09 20.18
C PHE A 326 -6.38 -20.85 18.79
N ARG A 327 -6.77 -21.91 18.09
CA ARG A 327 -7.41 -21.78 16.76
C ARG A 327 -8.81 -21.16 16.81
N GLU A 328 -9.47 -21.17 17.97
CA GLU A 328 -10.76 -20.47 18.19
C GLU A 328 -10.61 -18.96 18.37
N LEU A 329 -9.36 -18.47 18.61
CA LEU A 329 -9.06 -17.03 18.79
C LEU A 329 -8.86 -16.28 17.47
N LYS A 330 -9.19 -16.86 16.34
CA LYS A 330 -9.01 -16.26 15.01
C LYS A 330 -9.94 -15.10 14.75
#